data_2ea923ffc9cd972d50b1d2ca4c8a28cc
#
_entry.id   2ea923ffc9cd972d50b1d2ca4c8a28cc
#
_cell.length_a   1.000
_cell.length_b   1.000
_cell.length_c   1.000
_cell.angle_alpha   90.00
_cell.angle_beta   90.00
_cell.angle_gamma   90.00
#
_symmetry.space_group_name_H-M   'P 1'
#
loop_
_entity.id
_entity.type
_entity.pdbx_description
1 polymer ?
#
loop_
_entity_poly.entity_id
_entity_poly.type
_entity_poly.pdbx_seq_one_letter_code
_entity_poly.pdbx_strand_id
1 'polypeptide(L)'
;MAEKLISVDRMETVLSLFGNYDENVNLIQKEYNVVILGRGDDIKITGDEENVFNASEAINSLIALINKGEAITEQTISCLLYTSDAADD
;
A
#
# COMPACT_ATOMS: atom_id res chain seq x y z
N MET A 1 -8.65 14.48 -10.10
CA MET A 1 -7.63 13.55 -9.60
C MET A 1 -7.12 13.99 -8.25
N ALA A 2 -6.91 13.04 -7.36
CA ALA A 2 -6.40 13.34 -6.04
C ALA A 2 -4.97 12.81 -5.88
N GLU A 3 -4.29 13.31 -4.89
CA GLU A 3 -2.92 12.92 -4.63
C GLU A 3 -2.72 12.83 -3.13
N LYS A 4 -2.08 11.76 -2.69
CA LYS A 4 -1.81 11.54 -1.28
C LYS A 4 -0.34 11.24 -1.09
N LEU A 5 0.28 11.91 -0.14
CA LEU A 5 1.68 11.66 0.18
C LEU A 5 1.77 11.02 1.55
N ILE A 6 2.44 9.89 1.63
CA ILE A 6 2.63 9.17 2.88
C ILE A 6 4.11 9.18 3.24
N SER A 7 4.43 9.75 4.38
CA SER A 7 5.81 9.76 4.87
C SER A 7 6.07 8.49 5.66
N VAL A 8 7.21 7.87 5.40
CA VAL A 8 7.61 6.65 6.07
C VAL A 8 8.90 6.92 6.82
N ASP A 9 8.96 6.51 8.08
CA ASP A 9 10.13 6.79 8.94
C ASP A 9 11.39 6.09 8.47
N ARG A 10 11.26 4.94 7.84
CA ARG A 10 12.41 4.13 7.44
C ARG A 10 12.36 3.78 5.98
N MET A 11 13.51 3.93 5.32
CA MET A 11 13.63 3.49 3.95
C MET A 11 13.40 1.98 3.83
N GLU A 12 13.79 1.23 4.84
CA GLU A 12 13.58 -0.21 4.86
C GLU A 12 12.11 -0.57 4.74
N THR A 13 11.24 0.22 5.34
CA THR A 13 9.80 0.00 5.27
C THR A 13 9.32 0.17 3.83
N VAL A 14 9.82 1.19 3.14
CA VAL A 14 9.46 1.42 1.75
C VAL A 14 9.93 0.25 0.89
N LEU A 15 11.15 -0.22 1.09
CA LEU A 15 11.69 -1.33 0.33
C LEU A 15 10.89 -2.61 0.56
N SER A 16 10.48 -2.86 1.80
CA SER A 16 9.67 -4.02 2.13
C SER A 16 8.28 -3.92 1.51
N LEU A 17 7.72 -2.73 1.53
CA LEU A 17 6.39 -2.50 0.98
C LEU A 17 6.37 -2.74 -0.53
N PHE A 18 7.39 -2.27 -1.23
CA PHE A 18 7.46 -2.44 -2.68
C PHE A 18 7.80 -3.88 -3.07
N GLY A 19 8.65 -4.54 -2.28
CA GLY A 19 9.03 -5.91 -2.54
C GLY A 19 9.91 -6.07 -3.76
N ASN A 20 10.05 -7.30 -4.23
CA ASN A 20 10.83 -7.58 -5.42
C ASN A 20 10.08 -7.12 -6.66
N TYR A 21 10.72 -6.31 -7.49
CA TYR A 21 10.12 -5.82 -8.73
C TYR A 21 8.80 -5.07 -8.50
N ASP A 22 8.67 -4.44 -7.34
CA ASP A 22 7.48 -3.66 -6.99
C ASP A 22 6.21 -4.49 -7.02
N GLU A 23 6.33 -5.78 -6.78
CA GLU A 23 5.22 -6.72 -6.89
C GLU A 23 4.05 -6.35 -5.97
N ASN A 24 4.37 -6.02 -4.72
CA ASN A 24 3.33 -5.68 -3.75
C ASN A 24 2.58 -4.42 -4.13
N VAL A 25 3.32 -3.41 -4.55
CA VAL A 25 2.73 -2.14 -4.96
C VAL A 25 1.92 -2.30 -6.23
N ASN A 26 2.39 -3.13 -7.16
CA ASN A 26 1.66 -3.36 -8.40
C ASN A 26 0.29 -3.98 -8.14
N LEU A 27 0.19 -4.87 -7.16
CA LEU A 27 -1.10 -5.45 -6.80
C LEU A 27 -2.06 -4.37 -6.30
N ILE A 28 -1.56 -3.48 -5.47
CA ILE A 28 -2.39 -2.40 -4.92
C ILE A 28 -2.81 -1.44 -6.03
N GLN A 29 -1.88 -1.08 -6.91
CA GLN A 29 -2.18 -0.19 -8.03
C GLN A 29 -3.28 -0.77 -8.90
N LYS A 30 -3.19 -2.03 -9.19
CA LYS A 30 -4.15 -2.71 -10.03
C LYS A 30 -5.52 -2.81 -9.35
N GLU A 31 -5.52 -3.15 -8.08
CA GLU A 31 -6.75 -3.37 -7.33
C GLU A 31 -7.51 -2.07 -7.09
N TYR A 32 -6.81 -1.01 -6.77
CA TYR A 32 -7.44 0.28 -6.46
C TYR A 32 -7.40 1.26 -7.62
N ASN A 33 -6.80 0.86 -8.74
CA ASN A 33 -6.71 1.71 -9.92
C ASN A 33 -6.08 3.06 -9.62
N VAL A 34 -4.92 3.03 -8.97
CA VAL A 34 -4.15 4.22 -8.63
C VAL A 34 -2.72 4.05 -9.11
N VAL A 35 -1.97 5.15 -9.08
CA VAL A 35 -0.54 5.12 -9.39
C VAL A 35 0.21 5.36 -8.08
N ILE A 36 1.15 4.48 -7.77
CA ILE A 36 1.93 4.56 -6.54
C ILE A 36 3.41 4.69 -6.89
N LEU A 37 4.03 5.74 -6.37
CA LEU A 37 5.45 6.01 -6.61
C LEU A 37 6.18 6.10 -5.27
N GLY A 38 7.32 5.42 -5.18
CA GLY A 38 8.16 5.50 -4.00
C GLY A 38 9.29 6.48 -4.23
N ARG A 39 9.53 7.35 -3.27
CA ARG A 39 10.58 8.37 -3.37
C ARG A 39 11.35 8.43 -2.05
N GLY A 40 12.41 7.65 -1.95
CA GLY A 40 13.19 7.62 -0.73
C GLY A 40 12.35 7.09 0.43
N ASP A 41 11.97 7.99 1.31
CA ASP A 41 11.14 7.63 2.46
C ASP A 41 9.68 8.07 2.32
N ASP A 42 9.28 8.50 1.13
CA ASP A 42 7.92 8.94 0.87
C ASP A 42 7.25 8.05 -0.16
N ILE A 43 5.93 7.94 -0.06
CA ILE A 43 5.12 7.20 -1.02
C ILE A 43 4.03 8.15 -1.53
N LYS A 44 3.94 8.27 -2.85
CA LYS A 44 2.96 9.15 -3.47
C LYS A 44 1.91 8.31 -4.18
N ILE A 45 0.65 8.58 -3.87
CA ILE A 45 -0.48 7.87 -4.48
C ILE A 45 -1.32 8.87 -5.26
N THR A 46 -1.58 8.55 -6.52
CA THR A 46 -2.33 9.44 -7.40
C THR A 46 -3.47 8.66 -8.06
N GLY A 47 -4.64 9.27 -8.17
CA GLY A 47 -5.79 8.65 -8.81
C GLY A 47 -7.07 9.36 -8.39
N ASP A 48 -8.20 8.66 -8.52
CA ASP A 48 -9.46 9.19 -8.06
C ASP A 48 -9.44 9.34 -6.55
N GLU A 49 -10.11 10.36 -6.06
CA GLU A 49 -10.13 10.68 -4.64
C GLU A 49 -10.49 9.47 -3.77
N GLU A 50 -11.55 8.78 -4.13
CA GLU A 50 -11.98 7.61 -3.38
C GLU A 50 -10.95 6.47 -3.46
N ASN A 51 -10.41 6.26 -4.64
CA ASN A 51 -9.41 5.22 -4.84
C ASN A 51 -8.13 5.52 -4.07
N VAL A 52 -7.71 6.78 -4.09
CA VAL A 52 -6.52 7.20 -3.37
C VAL A 52 -6.71 7.01 -1.87
N PHE A 53 -7.88 7.34 -1.36
CA PHE A 53 -8.18 7.14 0.05
C PHE A 53 -8.08 5.66 0.43
N ASN A 54 -8.72 4.80 -0.35
CA ASN A 54 -8.72 3.37 -0.07
C ASN A 54 -7.31 2.78 -0.17
N ALA A 55 -6.56 3.19 -1.19
CA ALA A 55 -5.19 2.72 -1.37
C ALA A 55 -4.29 3.17 -0.21
N SER A 56 -4.47 4.41 0.25
CA SER A 56 -3.66 4.91 1.35
C SER A 56 -3.94 4.14 2.65
N GLU A 57 -5.19 3.76 2.86
CA GLU A 57 -5.55 2.95 4.02
C GLU A 57 -4.88 1.58 3.95
N ALA A 58 -4.88 0.97 2.77
CA ALA A 58 -4.23 -0.33 2.59
C ALA A 58 -2.72 -0.21 2.84
N ILE A 59 -2.11 0.83 2.32
CA ILE A 59 -0.67 1.03 2.50
C ILE A 59 -0.33 1.28 3.96
N ASN A 60 -1.13 2.07 4.66
CA ASN A 60 -0.92 2.30 6.08
C ASN A 60 -1.00 1.01 6.89
N SER A 61 -1.93 0.13 6.53
CA SER A 61 -2.04 -1.16 7.18
C SER A 61 -0.80 -2.02 6.95
N LEU A 62 -0.29 -2.00 5.73
CA LEU A 62 0.92 -2.75 5.40
C LEU A 62 2.13 -2.21 6.15
N ILE A 63 2.23 -0.89 6.25
CA ILE A 63 3.32 -0.26 6.99
C ILE A 63 3.27 -0.70 8.46
N ALA A 64 2.09 -0.76 9.04
CA ALA A 64 1.93 -1.21 10.41
C ALA A 64 2.41 -2.64 10.59
N LEU A 65 2.10 -3.51 9.64
CA LEU A 65 2.57 -4.90 9.68
C LEU A 65 4.08 -4.98 9.59
N ILE A 66 4.67 -4.20 8.71
CA ILE A 66 6.13 -4.18 8.55
C ILE A 66 6.79 -3.70 9.85
N ASN A 67 6.23 -2.69 10.48
CA ASN A 67 6.77 -2.16 11.74
C ASN A 67 6.68 -3.18 12.87
N LYS A 68 5.76 -4.12 12.77
CA LYS A 68 5.66 -5.21 13.74
C LYS A 68 6.65 -6.32 13.47
N GLY A 69 7.36 -6.23 12.35
CA GLY A 69 8.34 -7.24 11.97
C GLY A 69 7.78 -8.35 11.11
N GLU A 70 6.58 -8.19 10.58
CA GLU A 70 5.98 -9.19 9.72
C GLU A 70 6.38 -8.97 8.25
N ALA A 71 6.51 -10.07 7.54
CA ALA A 71 6.84 -10.01 6.12
C ALA A 71 5.60 -9.75 5.29
N ILE A 72 5.76 -8.95 4.26
CA ILE A 72 4.69 -8.67 3.32
C ILE A 72 4.84 -9.60 2.13
N THR A 73 3.80 -10.36 1.86
CA THR A 73 3.77 -11.28 0.72
C THR A 73 2.52 -10.99 -0.10
N GLU A 74 2.48 -11.60 -1.28
CA GLU A 74 1.31 -11.48 -2.14
C GLU A 74 0.06 -11.96 -1.42
N GLN A 75 0.20 -13.01 -0.65
CA GLN A 75 -0.90 -13.56 0.12
C GLN A 75 -1.37 -12.57 1.19
N THR A 76 -0.44 -11.89 1.83
CA THR A 76 -0.77 -10.88 2.85
C THR A 76 -1.63 -9.78 2.23
N ILE A 77 -1.25 -9.30 1.07
CA ILE A 77 -1.97 -8.24 0.39
C ILE A 77 -3.35 -8.72 -0.05
N SER A 78 -3.43 -9.92 -0.60
CA SER A 78 -4.70 -10.49 -1.01
C SER A 78 -5.65 -10.62 0.17
N CYS A 79 -5.15 -11.10 1.30
CA CYS A 79 -5.95 -11.20 2.52
C CYS A 79 -6.46 -9.83 2.96
N LEU A 80 -5.61 -8.84 2.91
CA LEU A 80 -5.98 -7.49 3.30
C LEU A 80 -7.09 -6.94 2.43
N LEU A 81 -6.98 -7.13 1.12
CA LEU A 81 -7.97 -6.65 0.17
C LEU A 81 -9.32 -7.33 0.36
N TYR A 82 -9.30 -8.63 0.55
CA TYR A 82 -10.54 -9.39 0.75
C TYR A 82 -11.14 -9.16 2.11
N THR A 83 -10.30 -8.97 3.11
CA THR A 83 -10.78 -8.68 4.46
C THR A 83 -11.59 -7.38 4.49
N SER A 84 -11.19 -6.44 3.66
CA SER A 84 -11.90 -5.18 3.55
C SER A 84 -13.35 -5.40 3.15
N ASP A 85 -13.57 -6.31 2.22
CA ASP A 85 -14.93 -6.65 1.79
C ASP A 85 -15.71 -7.34 2.89
N ALA A 86 -15.06 -8.23 3.59
CA ALA A 86 -15.71 -8.97 4.65
C ALA A 86 -16.16 -8.07 5.78
N ALA A 87 -15.45 -7.00 6.00
CA ALA A 87 -15.75 -6.08 7.08
C ALA A 87 -17.08 -5.36 6.87
N ASP A 88 -17.55 -5.30 5.67
CA ASP A 88 -18.80 -4.63 5.36
C ASP A 88 -20.03 -5.39 5.85
N ASP A 89 -19.85 -6.64 6.08
CA ASP A 89 -20.96 -7.43 6.59
C ASP A 89 -21.13 -7.21 8.07
#